data_bafe5b470a0ba8f0499047269ed26bcc
#
_entry.id   bafe5b470a0ba8f0499047269ed26bcc
#
_cell.length_a   1.000
_cell.length_b   1.000
_cell.length_c   1.000
_cell.angle_alpha   90.00
_cell.angle_beta   90.00
_cell.angle_gamma   90.00
#
_symmetry.space_group_name_H-M   'P 1'
#
loop_
_entity.id
_entity.type
_entity.pdbx_description
1 polymer ?
#
loop_
_entity_poly.entity_id
_entity_poly.type
_entity_poly.pdbx_seq_one_letter_code
_entity_poly.pdbx_strand_id
1 'polypeptide(L)'
;MKSQHKFTFSLTLVLSLLTGLVFIQSGAASESRGLAAVTFNKDIAPIFFKSCAECHRPGEAAPFSVMTYKEARPWAKSIREKGVHRTMPPWHADPHFGEWANDRRLTQKEIDTITAWVDGGAKEGEPKDLPAAPRFVEGWGIGTPDAVLSMPEPYTVEATGPDEYQYFEVPTGFTEDKYIRAIEARPGNRKVVHHIVIFVVPPAPKTDAPKLSKEELAKLSE
;
A
#
# COMPACT_ATOMS: atom_id res chain seq x y z
N MET A 1 52.49 -26.09 78.23
CA MET A 1 51.80 -26.82 77.14
C MET A 1 50.66 -25.91 76.62
N LYS A 2 50.90 -25.14 75.57
CA LYS A 2 49.93 -24.25 74.95
C LYS A 2 49.77 -24.59 73.46
N SER A 3 48.55 -25.01 73.17
CA SER A 3 47.77 -24.77 71.94
C SER A 3 48.45 -24.88 70.56
N GLN A 4 48.23 -26.04 69.92
CA GLN A 4 48.48 -26.26 68.46
C GLN A 4 47.15 -26.54 67.67
N HIS A 5 46.02 -26.08 68.11
CA HIS A 5 44.74 -26.40 67.44
C HIS A 5 44.03 -25.27 66.69
N LYS A 6 44.72 -24.15 66.39
CA LYS A 6 44.08 -23.04 65.71
C LYS A 6 44.39 -22.85 64.22
N PHE A 7 45.25 -23.71 63.66
CA PHE A 7 45.71 -23.47 62.27
C PHE A 7 45.08 -24.38 61.19
N THR A 8 44.42 -25.46 61.59
CA THR A 8 43.85 -26.41 60.65
C THR A 8 42.40 -26.08 60.23
N PHE A 9 41.67 -25.24 60.95
CA PHE A 9 40.31 -24.91 60.63
C PHE A 9 40.15 -23.79 59.58
N SER A 10 41.18 -22.99 59.37
CA SER A 10 41.11 -21.86 58.43
C SER A 10 41.43 -22.26 56.99
N LEU A 11 42.19 -23.38 56.79
CA LEU A 11 42.59 -23.78 55.44
C LEU A 11 41.55 -24.61 54.72
N THR A 12 40.69 -25.33 55.44
CA THR A 12 39.61 -26.10 54.84
C THR A 12 38.40 -25.25 54.42
N LEU A 13 38.18 -24.11 55.12
CA LEU A 13 37.10 -23.18 54.74
C LEU A 13 37.41 -22.36 53.51
N VAL A 14 38.68 -22.02 53.26
CA VAL A 14 39.08 -21.28 52.03
C VAL A 14 39.10 -22.17 50.80
N LEU A 15 39.38 -23.46 50.96
CA LEU A 15 39.41 -24.39 49.82
C LEU A 15 37.98 -24.78 49.36
N SER A 16 36.97 -24.76 50.26
CA SER A 16 35.59 -25.04 49.91
C SER A 16 34.86 -23.82 49.28
N LEU A 17 35.36 -22.61 49.49
CA LEU A 17 34.83 -21.39 48.80
C LEU A 17 35.38 -21.23 47.38
N LEU A 18 36.58 -21.77 47.09
CA LEU A 18 37.17 -21.73 45.72
C LEU A 18 36.57 -22.76 44.77
N THR A 19 36.04 -23.90 45.28
CA THR A 19 35.39 -24.90 44.45
C THR A 19 33.92 -24.56 44.11
N GLY A 20 33.29 -23.67 44.86
CA GLY A 20 31.91 -23.21 44.59
C GLY A 20 31.77 -22.16 43.47
N LEU A 21 32.87 -21.53 43.04
CA LEU A 21 32.83 -20.42 42.08
C LEU A 21 33.03 -20.84 40.62
N VAL A 22 33.33 -22.14 40.36
CA VAL A 22 33.61 -22.63 39.00
C VAL A 22 32.38 -23.21 38.28
N PHE A 23 31.21 -23.31 38.95
CA PHE A 23 30.01 -23.92 38.39
C PHE A 23 28.88 -22.96 37.95
N ILE A 24 29.11 -21.61 37.94
CA ILE A 24 28.08 -20.67 37.55
C ILE A 24 28.40 -20.00 36.19
N GLN A 25 29.06 -20.65 35.28
CA GLN A 25 29.23 -20.15 33.89
C GLN A 25 28.84 -21.16 32.82
N SER A 26 27.83 -21.98 33.10
CA SER A 26 27.00 -22.56 32.04
C SER A 26 25.77 -21.69 31.88
N GLY A 27 25.97 -20.41 31.68
CA GLY A 27 24.96 -19.50 31.24
C GLY A 27 24.50 -19.97 29.86
N ALA A 28 23.27 -20.39 29.78
CA ALA A 28 22.55 -20.69 28.58
C ALA A 28 22.89 -19.64 27.51
N ALA A 29 23.71 -20.01 26.55
CA ALA A 29 23.63 -19.42 25.23
C ALA A 29 22.20 -19.76 24.78
N SER A 30 21.27 -18.84 25.04
CA SER A 30 20.00 -18.82 24.36
C SER A 30 20.36 -18.77 22.89
N GLU A 31 20.35 -19.91 22.23
CA GLU A 31 20.19 -19.93 20.80
C GLU A 31 18.94 -19.11 20.50
N SER A 32 19.14 -17.81 20.26
CA SER A 32 18.19 -17.05 19.47
C SER A 32 18.17 -17.82 18.14
N ARG A 33 17.25 -18.75 17.99
CA ARG A 33 16.82 -19.21 16.67
C ARG A 33 16.50 -17.94 15.93
N GLY A 34 17.47 -17.42 15.17
CA GLY A 34 17.33 -16.22 14.41
C GLY A 34 16.12 -16.40 13.52
N LEU A 35 15.03 -15.77 13.89
CA LEU A 35 13.91 -15.60 12.97
C LEU A 35 14.56 -15.10 11.69
N ALA A 36 14.41 -15.87 10.60
CA ALA A 36 15.00 -15.50 9.33
C ALA A 36 14.64 -14.04 9.06
N ALA A 37 15.66 -13.22 8.81
CA ALA A 37 15.43 -11.79 8.67
C ALA A 37 14.41 -11.53 7.55
N VAL A 38 13.40 -10.73 7.84
CA VAL A 38 12.41 -10.32 6.84
C VAL A 38 13.13 -9.53 5.74
N THR A 39 12.88 -9.89 4.49
CA THR A 39 13.55 -9.29 3.33
C THR A 39 12.54 -8.80 2.30
N PHE A 40 12.96 -7.83 1.48
CA PHE A 40 12.10 -7.31 0.42
C PHE A 40 11.69 -8.40 -0.56
N ASN A 41 12.65 -9.13 -1.13
CA ASN A 41 12.38 -10.09 -2.20
C ASN A 41 11.43 -11.20 -1.76
N LYS A 42 11.61 -11.72 -0.55
CA LYS A 42 10.84 -12.86 -0.06
C LYS A 42 9.50 -12.46 0.56
N ASP A 43 9.52 -11.42 1.39
CA ASP A 43 8.42 -11.16 2.32
C ASP A 43 7.62 -9.91 1.94
N ILE A 44 8.28 -8.88 1.40
CA ILE A 44 7.67 -7.57 1.15
C ILE A 44 7.15 -7.43 -0.27
N ALA A 45 7.90 -7.88 -1.28
CA ALA A 45 7.48 -7.79 -2.67
C ALA A 45 6.11 -8.44 -2.91
N PRO A 46 5.79 -9.62 -2.35
CA PRO A 46 4.44 -10.19 -2.48
C PRO A 46 3.33 -9.28 -1.94
N ILE A 47 3.57 -8.63 -0.79
CA ILE A 47 2.61 -7.70 -0.18
C ILE A 47 2.44 -6.46 -1.07
N PHE A 48 3.55 -5.88 -1.52
CA PHE A 48 3.54 -4.69 -2.35
C PHE A 48 2.89 -4.94 -3.70
N PHE A 49 3.18 -6.06 -4.33
CA PHE A 49 2.59 -6.43 -5.62
C PHE A 49 1.09 -6.64 -5.53
N LYS A 50 0.61 -7.22 -4.43
CA LYS A 50 -0.82 -7.44 -4.18
C LYS A 50 -1.57 -6.16 -3.87
N SER A 51 -1.03 -5.30 -2.99
CA SER A 51 -1.82 -4.26 -2.33
C SER A 51 -1.40 -2.82 -2.68
N CYS A 52 -0.21 -2.62 -3.25
CA CYS A 52 0.35 -1.28 -3.46
C CYS A 52 0.63 -0.97 -4.94
N ALA A 53 1.12 -1.96 -5.70
CA ALA A 53 1.65 -1.76 -7.05
C ALA A 53 0.62 -1.29 -8.07
N GLU A 54 -0.67 -1.48 -7.81
CA GLU A 54 -1.71 -0.97 -8.72
C GLU A 54 -1.61 0.55 -8.90
N CYS A 55 -1.31 1.27 -7.81
CA CYS A 55 -1.13 2.71 -7.83
C CYS A 55 0.35 3.12 -7.80
N HIS A 56 1.20 2.34 -7.11
CA HIS A 56 2.61 2.63 -6.93
C HIS A 56 3.49 1.92 -7.97
N ARG A 57 3.29 2.25 -9.23
CA ARG A 57 4.11 1.82 -10.37
C ARG A 57 4.32 2.97 -11.37
N PRO A 58 5.28 2.88 -12.28
CA PRO A 58 5.49 3.91 -13.29
C PRO A 58 4.22 4.21 -14.09
N GLY A 59 3.93 5.50 -14.28
CA GLY A 59 2.77 5.96 -15.07
C GLY A 59 1.44 6.05 -14.31
N GLU A 60 1.39 5.60 -13.05
CA GLU A 60 0.19 5.65 -12.22
C GLU A 60 0.16 6.84 -11.24
N ALA A 61 -0.92 6.93 -10.45
CA ALA A 61 -1.22 8.09 -9.62
C ALA A 61 -0.21 8.36 -8.50
N ALA A 62 0.41 7.31 -7.95
CA ALA A 62 1.29 7.46 -6.80
C ALA A 62 2.64 8.10 -7.16
N PRO A 63 3.24 8.87 -6.24
CA PRO A 63 4.44 9.66 -6.51
C PRO A 63 5.73 8.85 -6.64
N PHE A 64 5.72 7.57 -6.26
CA PHE A 64 6.88 6.67 -6.35
C PHE A 64 6.42 5.23 -6.64
N SER A 65 7.33 4.43 -7.18
CA SER A 65 7.10 3.01 -7.47
C SER A 65 7.55 2.11 -6.32
N VAL A 66 6.88 0.97 -6.16
CA VAL A 66 7.29 -0.11 -5.24
C VAL A 66 7.63 -1.40 -5.99
N MET A 67 7.77 -1.32 -7.31
CA MET A 67 8.00 -2.49 -8.17
C MET A 67 9.36 -3.15 -7.95
N THR A 68 10.33 -2.38 -7.46
CA THR A 68 11.68 -2.87 -7.17
C THR A 68 12.13 -2.46 -5.78
N TYR A 69 13.08 -3.23 -5.22
CA TYR A 69 13.72 -2.88 -3.95
C TYR A 69 14.32 -1.47 -3.98
N LYS A 70 15.02 -1.12 -5.06
CA LYS A 70 15.68 0.17 -5.22
C LYS A 70 14.69 1.34 -5.15
N GLU A 71 13.51 1.17 -5.73
CA GLU A 71 12.46 2.19 -5.71
C GLU A 71 11.75 2.26 -4.34
N ALA A 72 11.46 1.12 -3.73
CA ALA A 72 10.71 1.05 -2.49
C ALA A 72 11.55 1.41 -1.24
N ARG A 73 12.83 1.02 -1.21
CA ARG A 73 13.71 1.14 -0.04
C ARG A 73 13.82 2.55 0.53
N PRO A 74 13.95 3.62 -0.26
CA PRO A 74 14.00 4.99 0.25
C PRO A 74 12.75 5.38 1.06
N TRP A 75 11.60 4.80 0.74
CA TRP A 75 10.29 5.08 1.32
C TRP A 75 9.90 4.14 2.47
N ALA A 76 10.75 3.19 2.83
CA ALA A 76 10.44 2.12 3.77
C ALA A 76 9.83 2.64 5.10
N LYS A 77 10.40 3.68 5.69
CA LYS A 77 9.88 4.28 6.94
C LYS A 77 8.48 4.88 6.75
N SER A 78 8.27 5.63 5.68
CA SER A 78 6.96 6.22 5.36
C SER A 78 5.92 5.14 5.04
N ILE A 79 6.31 4.09 4.32
CA ILE A 79 5.42 2.95 4.02
C ILE A 79 4.98 2.27 5.32
N ARG A 80 5.90 1.99 6.25
CA ARG A 80 5.57 1.46 7.56
C ARG A 80 4.59 2.36 8.31
N GLU A 81 4.90 3.65 8.42
CA GLU A 81 4.05 4.62 9.11
C GLU A 81 2.63 4.62 8.55
N LYS A 82 2.50 4.75 7.23
CA LYS A 82 1.19 4.77 6.56
C LYS A 82 0.44 3.44 6.70
N GLY A 83 1.13 2.32 6.66
CA GLY A 83 0.54 1.00 6.90
C GLY A 83 0.06 0.83 8.34
N VAL A 84 0.85 1.19 9.34
CA VAL A 84 0.49 1.12 10.78
C VAL A 84 -0.73 2.00 11.06
N HIS A 85 -0.77 3.21 10.53
CA HIS A 85 -1.91 4.10 10.66
C HIS A 85 -3.09 3.75 9.74
N ARG A 86 -2.97 2.71 8.92
CA ARG A 86 -4.01 2.26 7.97
C ARG A 86 -4.50 3.36 7.00
N THR A 87 -3.64 4.34 6.70
CA THR A 87 -3.91 5.38 5.72
C THR A 87 -3.52 4.96 4.30
N MET A 88 -2.73 3.88 4.19
CA MET A 88 -2.38 3.21 2.93
C MET A 88 -2.45 1.69 3.10
N PRO A 89 -3.01 0.96 2.11
CA PRO A 89 -3.77 1.48 0.95
C PRO A 89 -4.99 2.30 1.36
N PRO A 90 -5.41 3.31 0.59
CA PRO A 90 -6.63 4.07 0.89
C PRO A 90 -7.86 3.15 0.79
N TRP A 91 -8.60 3.06 1.89
CA TRP A 91 -9.81 2.26 1.99
C TRP A 91 -10.72 2.82 3.07
N HIS A 92 -11.87 3.33 2.67
CA HIS A 92 -12.77 4.07 3.56
C HIS A 92 -13.97 3.25 4.05
N ALA A 93 -14.19 2.04 3.51
CA ALA A 93 -15.28 1.19 3.99
C ALA A 93 -14.99 0.73 5.43
N ASP A 94 -15.97 0.93 6.31
CA ASP A 94 -15.87 0.49 7.71
C ASP A 94 -15.73 -1.04 7.76
N PRO A 95 -14.72 -1.57 8.47
CA PRO A 95 -14.46 -3.02 8.53
C PRO A 95 -15.57 -3.81 9.24
N HIS A 96 -16.47 -3.14 9.97
CA HIS A 96 -17.56 -3.79 10.68
C HIS A 96 -18.82 -4.00 9.81
N PHE A 97 -18.85 -3.42 8.60
CA PHE A 97 -20.00 -3.48 7.71
C PHE A 97 -19.62 -4.05 6.34
N GLY A 98 -20.18 -5.21 6.05
CA GLY A 98 -20.07 -5.86 4.75
C GLY A 98 -18.72 -6.52 4.45
N GLU A 99 -18.71 -7.32 3.40
CA GLU A 99 -17.53 -7.93 2.80
C GLU A 99 -17.37 -7.39 1.37
N TRP A 100 -16.15 -7.01 1.01
CA TRP A 100 -15.89 -6.33 -0.25
C TRP A 100 -14.92 -7.16 -1.10
N ALA A 101 -15.32 -7.52 -2.31
CA ALA A 101 -14.50 -8.32 -3.21
C ALA A 101 -13.17 -7.64 -3.59
N ASN A 102 -13.12 -6.31 -3.52
CA ASN A 102 -11.95 -5.49 -3.84
C ASN A 102 -11.28 -4.88 -2.61
N ASP A 103 -11.44 -5.48 -1.44
CA ASP A 103 -10.82 -5.01 -0.19
C ASP A 103 -9.29 -5.02 -0.32
N ARG A 104 -8.69 -3.85 -0.21
CA ARG A 104 -7.24 -3.62 -0.35
C ARG A 104 -6.52 -3.46 0.99
N ARG A 105 -7.24 -3.55 2.10
CA ARG A 105 -6.65 -3.37 3.43
C ARG A 105 -5.53 -4.38 3.65
N LEU A 106 -4.47 -3.92 4.30
CA LEU A 106 -3.45 -4.82 4.81
C LEU A 106 -3.99 -5.57 6.03
N THR A 107 -3.72 -6.85 6.07
CA THR A 107 -3.91 -7.66 7.28
C THR A 107 -2.92 -7.22 8.36
N GLN A 108 -3.22 -7.50 9.64
CA GLN A 108 -2.28 -7.21 10.73
C GLN A 108 -0.93 -7.90 10.49
N LYS A 109 -0.95 -9.14 10.02
CA LYS A 109 0.28 -9.88 9.68
C LYS A 109 1.12 -9.18 8.61
N GLU A 110 0.51 -8.61 7.58
CA GLU A 110 1.23 -7.86 6.54
C GLU A 110 1.83 -6.57 7.10
N ILE A 111 1.09 -5.86 7.97
CA ILE A 111 1.59 -4.67 8.67
C ILE A 111 2.79 -5.02 9.56
N ASP A 112 2.68 -6.10 10.34
CA ASP A 112 3.76 -6.56 11.21
C ASP A 112 5.00 -6.99 10.40
N THR A 113 4.79 -7.62 9.24
CA THR A 113 5.86 -8.01 8.32
C THR A 113 6.59 -6.79 7.77
N ILE A 114 5.86 -5.78 7.32
CA ILE A 114 6.43 -4.51 6.84
C ILE A 114 7.21 -3.82 7.97
N THR A 115 6.65 -3.82 9.17
CA THR A 115 7.28 -3.23 10.35
C THR A 115 8.60 -3.94 10.68
N ALA A 116 8.58 -5.27 10.74
CA ALA A 116 9.77 -6.08 11.01
C ALA A 116 10.85 -5.89 9.92
N TRP A 117 10.45 -5.76 8.66
CA TRP A 117 11.38 -5.45 7.58
C TRP A 117 12.09 -4.12 7.79
N VAL A 118 11.33 -3.07 8.09
CA VAL A 118 11.88 -1.72 8.29
C VAL A 118 12.80 -1.69 9.51
N ASP A 119 12.37 -2.28 10.63
CA ASP A 119 13.14 -2.33 11.88
C ASP A 119 14.41 -3.20 11.73
N GLY A 120 14.35 -4.22 10.89
CA GLY A 120 15.50 -5.05 10.51
C GLY A 120 16.48 -4.41 9.51
N GLY A 121 16.30 -3.12 9.20
CA GLY A 121 17.16 -2.36 8.29
C GLY A 121 16.74 -2.39 6.83
N ALA A 122 15.53 -2.84 6.54
CA ALA A 122 14.93 -2.92 5.21
C ALA A 122 15.85 -3.60 4.17
N LYS A 123 16.25 -4.84 4.45
CA LYS A 123 17.17 -5.63 3.62
C LYS A 123 16.49 -6.10 2.33
N GLU A 124 17.28 -6.24 1.25
CA GLU A 124 16.80 -6.71 -0.05
C GLU A 124 16.46 -8.21 -0.06
N GLY A 125 17.36 -9.03 0.42
CA GLY A 125 17.24 -10.49 0.36
C GLY A 125 17.82 -11.07 -0.93
N GLU A 126 17.65 -12.38 -1.08
CA GLU A 126 18.22 -13.13 -2.21
C GLU A 126 17.39 -12.87 -3.50
N PRO A 127 18.04 -12.65 -4.65
CA PRO A 127 17.33 -12.42 -5.92
C PRO A 127 16.37 -13.54 -6.32
N LYS A 128 16.71 -14.80 -5.98
CA LYS A 128 15.89 -15.98 -6.30
C LYS A 128 14.55 -16.01 -5.58
N ASP A 129 14.43 -15.27 -4.47
CA ASP A 129 13.21 -15.21 -3.66
C ASP A 129 12.23 -14.13 -4.16
N LEU A 130 12.64 -13.30 -5.13
CA LEU A 130 11.77 -12.28 -5.70
C LEU A 130 10.69 -12.95 -6.57
N PRO A 131 9.40 -12.74 -6.28
CA PRO A 131 8.34 -13.26 -7.11
C PRO A 131 8.31 -12.57 -8.48
N ALA A 132 7.70 -13.23 -9.45
CA ALA A 132 7.44 -12.60 -10.73
C ALA A 132 6.64 -11.31 -10.55
N ALA A 133 7.03 -10.25 -11.24
CA ALA A 133 6.31 -8.99 -11.20
C ALA A 133 4.87 -9.19 -11.73
N PRO A 134 3.87 -8.54 -11.13
CA PRO A 134 2.50 -8.60 -11.61
C PRO A 134 2.42 -8.00 -13.02
N ARG A 135 1.55 -8.60 -13.84
CA ARG A 135 1.22 -8.05 -15.15
C ARG A 135 0.02 -7.14 -15.00
N PHE A 136 0.14 -5.93 -15.48
CA PHE A 136 -0.94 -4.97 -15.54
C PHE A 136 -1.50 -4.91 -16.96
N VAL A 137 -2.78 -4.61 -17.06
CA VAL A 137 -3.42 -4.43 -18.37
C VAL A 137 -2.88 -3.16 -19.01
N GLU A 138 -2.26 -3.31 -20.16
CA GLU A 138 -1.92 -2.18 -21.03
C GLU A 138 -3.15 -1.84 -21.88
N GLY A 139 -3.43 -0.54 -22.03
CA GLY A 139 -4.65 -0.14 -22.74
C GLY A 139 -5.91 -0.23 -21.86
N TRP A 140 -7.08 -0.42 -22.45
CA TRP A 140 -8.36 -0.43 -21.76
C TRP A 140 -8.57 -1.73 -20.96
N GLY A 141 -8.94 -1.60 -19.69
CA GLY A 141 -9.24 -2.74 -18.82
C GLY A 141 -10.51 -3.48 -19.22
N ILE A 142 -11.45 -2.79 -19.86
CA ILE A 142 -12.69 -3.35 -20.41
C ILE A 142 -12.49 -4.10 -21.76
N GLY A 143 -11.26 -4.18 -22.25
CA GLY A 143 -10.94 -4.70 -23.59
C GLY A 143 -10.98 -3.59 -24.65
N THR A 144 -11.04 -3.98 -25.92
CA THR A 144 -11.16 -3.01 -27.02
C THR A 144 -12.52 -2.32 -26.95
N PRO A 145 -12.59 -1.00 -26.73
CA PRO A 145 -13.85 -0.28 -26.68
C PRO A 145 -14.46 -0.11 -28.08
N ASP A 146 -15.79 -0.18 -28.17
CA ASP A 146 -16.51 0.11 -29.40
C ASP A 146 -16.53 1.60 -29.74
N ALA A 147 -16.42 2.47 -28.71
CA ALA A 147 -16.34 3.92 -28.85
C ALA A 147 -15.41 4.50 -27.80
N VAL A 148 -14.61 5.49 -28.21
CA VAL A 148 -13.77 6.30 -27.33
C VAL A 148 -14.20 7.75 -27.47
N LEU A 149 -14.67 8.31 -26.37
CA LEU A 149 -15.07 9.72 -26.28
C LEU A 149 -14.00 10.49 -25.55
N SER A 150 -13.55 11.61 -26.09
CA SER A 150 -12.51 12.42 -25.49
C SER A 150 -13.03 13.82 -25.19
N MET A 151 -12.52 14.45 -24.15
CA MET A 151 -12.76 15.85 -23.89
C MET A 151 -12.32 16.68 -25.11
N PRO A 152 -13.11 17.69 -25.53
CA PRO A 152 -12.78 18.52 -26.70
C PRO A 152 -11.53 19.35 -26.44
N GLU A 153 -11.33 19.83 -25.22
CA GLU A 153 -10.25 20.71 -24.81
C GLU A 153 -9.62 20.22 -23.49
N PRO A 154 -8.29 20.34 -23.33
CA PRO A 154 -7.66 20.06 -22.05
C PRO A 154 -8.04 21.12 -21.02
N TYR A 155 -8.24 20.70 -19.77
CA TYR A 155 -8.44 21.60 -18.63
C TYR A 155 -7.15 21.72 -17.82
N THR A 156 -6.77 22.95 -17.51
CA THR A 156 -5.61 23.22 -16.65
C THR A 156 -6.05 23.28 -15.19
N VAL A 157 -5.50 22.40 -14.38
CA VAL A 157 -5.72 22.39 -12.94
C VAL A 157 -4.73 23.33 -12.27
N GLU A 158 -5.22 24.25 -11.45
CA GLU A 158 -4.37 25.17 -10.70
C GLU A 158 -3.52 24.43 -9.66
N ALA A 159 -2.31 24.94 -9.40
CA ALA A 159 -1.35 24.31 -8.50
C ALA A 159 -1.78 24.40 -7.01
N THR A 160 -2.68 25.32 -6.69
CA THR A 160 -3.18 25.58 -5.33
C THR A 160 -4.63 25.98 -5.39
N GLY A 161 -5.39 25.68 -4.36
CA GLY A 161 -6.81 25.99 -4.28
C GLY A 161 -7.61 24.80 -3.75
N PRO A 162 -8.92 24.93 -3.62
CA PRO A 162 -9.81 23.83 -3.29
C PRO A 162 -9.95 22.87 -4.47
N ASP A 163 -10.37 21.64 -4.20
CA ASP A 163 -10.77 20.70 -5.25
C ASP A 163 -11.98 21.27 -6.02
N GLU A 164 -11.90 21.24 -7.35
CA GLU A 164 -12.92 21.77 -8.23
C GLU A 164 -13.59 20.66 -9.02
N TYR A 165 -14.92 20.72 -9.12
CA TYR A 165 -15.70 19.92 -10.05
C TYR A 165 -15.82 20.63 -11.39
N GLN A 166 -15.30 20.00 -12.45
CA GLN A 166 -15.41 20.49 -13.81
C GLN A 166 -16.34 19.59 -14.63
N TYR A 167 -17.27 20.19 -15.34
CA TYR A 167 -18.26 19.49 -16.15
C TYR A 167 -17.93 19.64 -17.63
N PHE A 168 -17.84 18.52 -18.33
CA PHE A 168 -17.56 18.45 -19.74
C PHE A 168 -18.68 17.69 -20.45
N GLU A 169 -19.33 18.34 -21.41
CA GLU A 169 -20.26 17.66 -22.30
C GLU A 169 -19.51 17.09 -23.50
N VAL A 170 -19.61 15.78 -23.70
CA VAL A 170 -18.93 15.11 -24.79
C VAL A 170 -20.00 14.42 -25.66
N PRO A 171 -20.25 14.90 -26.88
CA PRO A 171 -21.21 14.28 -27.79
C PRO A 171 -20.84 12.83 -28.10
N THR A 172 -21.80 11.92 -27.97
CA THR A 172 -21.58 10.51 -28.29
C THR A 172 -21.52 10.25 -29.81
N GLY A 173 -22.15 11.09 -30.62
CA GLY A 173 -22.33 10.89 -32.04
C GLY A 173 -23.25 9.72 -32.41
N PHE A 174 -23.94 9.12 -31.45
CA PHE A 174 -24.87 8.04 -31.72
C PHE A 174 -26.14 8.55 -32.38
N THR A 175 -26.56 7.85 -33.42
CA THR A 175 -27.77 8.17 -34.18
C THR A 175 -28.94 7.20 -33.89
N GLU A 176 -28.67 6.20 -33.05
CA GLU A 176 -29.64 5.15 -32.66
C GLU A 176 -29.37 4.79 -31.16
N ASP A 177 -30.35 4.11 -30.57
CA ASP A 177 -30.23 3.63 -29.19
C ASP A 177 -29.08 2.63 -29.06
N LYS A 178 -28.24 2.81 -28.04
CA LYS A 178 -27.13 1.91 -27.71
C LYS A 178 -27.26 1.42 -26.27
N TYR A 179 -26.97 0.14 -26.09
CA TYR A 179 -26.85 -0.46 -24.77
C TYR A 179 -25.41 -0.44 -24.32
N ILE A 180 -25.16 0.11 -23.11
CA ILE A 180 -23.82 0.17 -22.55
C ILE A 180 -23.60 -1.06 -21.68
N ARG A 181 -22.60 -1.86 -22.04
CA ARG A 181 -22.17 -3.02 -21.25
C ARG A 181 -21.08 -2.68 -20.26
N ALA A 182 -20.17 -1.79 -20.62
CA ALA A 182 -19.04 -1.37 -19.80
C ALA A 182 -18.64 0.05 -20.16
N ILE A 183 -18.19 0.80 -19.17
CA ILE A 183 -17.58 2.12 -19.32
C ILE A 183 -16.26 2.12 -18.54
N GLU A 184 -15.24 2.71 -19.12
CA GLU A 184 -13.98 3.01 -18.44
C GLU A 184 -13.61 4.46 -18.71
N ALA A 185 -13.31 5.21 -17.66
CA ALA A 185 -12.82 6.56 -17.76
C ALA A 185 -11.32 6.61 -17.47
N ARG A 186 -10.59 7.36 -18.27
CA ARG A 186 -9.15 7.53 -18.13
C ARG A 186 -8.78 9.01 -18.14
N PRO A 187 -8.24 9.53 -17.05
CA PRO A 187 -7.71 10.88 -17.04
C PRO A 187 -6.44 10.97 -17.91
N GLY A 188 -6.28 12.07 -18.61
CA GLY A 188 -5.03 12.35 -19.35
C GLY A 188 -3.83 12.51 -18.42
N ASN A 189 -4.06 13.02 -17.20
CA ASN A 189 -3.04 13.09 -16.15
C ASN A 189 -3.61 12.56 -14.82
N ARG A 190 -3.21 11.34 -14.46
CA ARG A 190 -3.65 10.67 -13.23
C ARG A 190 -3.23 11.36 -11.93
N LYS A 191 -2.25 12.26 -11.98
CA LYS A 191 -1.73 12.94 -10.78
C LYS A 191 -2.60 14.08 -10.30
N VAL A 192 -3.47 14.61 -11.18
CA VAL A 192 -4.29 15.80 -10.90
C VAL A 192 -5.79 15.52 -10.95
N VAL A 193 -6.20 14.28 -11.20
CA VAL A 193 -7.61 13.88 -11.23
C VAL A 193 -7.91 12.96 -10.06
N HIS A 194 -8.73 13.43 -9.14
CA HIS A 194 -9.12 12.67 -7.97
C HIS A 194 -10.14 11.57 -8.35
N HIS A 195 -11.21 11.93 -9.07
CA HIS A 195 -12.18 10.98 -9.61
C HIS A 195 -12.86 11.53 -10.85
N ILE A 196 -13.53 10.66 -11.58
CA ILE A 196 -14.36 10.99 -12.73
C ILE A 196 -15.74 10.37 -12.50
N VAL A 197 -16.77 11.20 -12.61
CA VAL A 197 -18.17 10.76 -12.57
C VAL A 197 -18.75 10.94 -13.97
N ILE A 198 -19.41 9.89 -14.48
CA ILE A 198 -19.99 9.91 -15.83
C ILE A 198 -21.50 9.90 -15.72
N PHE A 199 -22.12 10.87 -16.35
CA PHE A 199 -23.57 10.94 -16.50
C PHE A 199 -23.93 10.72 -17.96
N VAL A 200 -25.01 9.97 -18.19
CA VAL A 200 -25.64 9.88 -19.53
C VAL A 200 -26.72 10.93 -19.60
N VAL A 201 -26.50 11.92 -20.45
CA VAL A 201 -27.48 12.98 -20.68
C VAL A 201 -28.34 12.59 -21.88
N PRO A 202 -29.68 12.54 -21.74
CA PRO A 202 -30.56 12.28 -22.87
C PRO A 202 -30.37 13.34 -23.97
N PRO A 203 -30.64 13.00 -25.23
CA PRO A 203 -30.64 14.00 -26.30
C PRO A 203 -31.59 15.13 -25.93
N ALA A 204 -31.17 16.37 -26.21
CA ALA A 204 -32.04 17.54 -25.95
C ALA A 204 -33.40 17.32 -26.63
N PRO A 205 -34.49 17.60 -25.93
CA PRO A 205 -35.82 17.55 -26.55
C PRO A 205 -35.80 18.43 -27.81
N LYS A 206 -36.44 17.97 -28.87
CA LYS A 206 -36.57 18.73 -30.14
C LYS A 206 -37.40 20.04 -29.97
N THR A 207 -37.75 20.41 -28.73
CA THR A 207 -38.47 21.63 -28.36
C THR A 207 -37.55 22.49 -27.51
N ASP A 208 -37.82 23.80 -27.46
CA ASP A 208 -37.04 24.84 -26.74
C ASP A 208 -36.92 24.66 -25.21
N ALA A 209 -36.84 23.44 -24.72
CA ALA A 209 -36.63 23.19 -23.31
C ALA A 209 -35.20 23.68 -22.90
N PRO A 210 -35.10 24.42 -21.77
CA PRO A 210 -33.84 24.96 -21.32
C PRO A 210 -32.83 23.81 -21.06
N LYS A 211 -31.61 23.97 -21.53
CA LYS A 211 -30.50 23.08 -21.17
C LYS A 211 -30.34 23.08 -19.65
N LEU A 212 -30.12 21.91 -19.07
CA LEU A 212 -29.80 21.83 -17.64
C LEU A 212 -28.60 22.73 -17.33
N SER A 213 -28.78 23.60 -16.36
CA SER A 213 -27.74 24.49 -15.88
C SER A 213 -26.69 23.67 -15.11
N LYS A 214 -25.47 24.21 -14.97
CA LYS A 214 -24.39 23.59 -14.16
C LYS A 214 -24.87 23.30 -12.72
N GLU A 215 -25.78 24.11 -12.18
CA GLU A 215 -26.36 23.97 -10.85
C GLU A 215 -27.33 22.79 -10.76
N GLU A 216 -28.11 22.57 -11.82
CA GLU A 216 -29.02 21.42 -11.87
C GLU A 216 -28.28 20.10 -12.05
N LEU A 217 -27.18 20.11 -12.81
CA LEU A 217 -26.25 18.95 -12.92
C LEU A 217 -25.57 18.66 -11.58
N ALA A 218 -25.19 19.67 -10.81
CA ALA A 218 -24.60 19.52 -9.49
C ALA A 218 -25.56 18.88 -8.49
N LYS A 219 -26.87 19.20 -8.55
CA LYS A 219 -27.92 18.61 -7.69
C LYS A 219 -28.21 17.14 -7.99
N LEU A 220 -27.82 16.63 -9.15
CA LEU A 220 -27.94 15.20 -9.49
C LEU A 220 -26.80 14.35 -8.89
N SER A 221 -25.80 14.99 -8.28
CA SER A 221 -24.63 14.36 -7.66
C SER A 221 -24.73 14.28 -6.12
N GLU A 222 -25.78 14.80 -5.50
CA GLU A 222 -26.09 14.66 -4.07
C GLU A 222 -27.02 13.45 -3.84
#